data_a9acf6f442b6e6e34accd8630ec31990
#
_entry.id   a9acf6f442b6e6e34accd8630ec31990
#
_cell.length_a   1.000
_cell.length_b   1.000
_cell.length_c   1.000
_cell.angle_alpha   90.00
_cell.angle_beta   90.00
_cell.angle_gamma   90.00
#
_symmetry.space_group_name_H-M   'P 1'
#
loop_
_entity.id
_entity.type
_entity.pdbx_description
1 polymer ?
#
loop_
_entity_poly.entity_id
_entity_poly.type
_entity_poly.pdbx_seq_one_letter_code
_entity_poly.pdbx_strand_id
1 'polypeptide(L)'
;MTAAITQLKMLFKPQWRKALIAAAVAAGFAPVMAQETFKVGIVSFLSGQAAESFGVPAINGAKVLIDSFNKGQAPAPYNKVGFGGMKIEPIYVDENGGATKQVQEMRALYDRDKVDAVVGYVGSGDCLAVAPVAEEMKKFLILYDCGTPRIFEDGKYSYVFRTAAHAAMDNVSLARYLKAKNIKVESINMINQDYAWGQDSKKDFTLAMDQIYKGAKVEADLLPKFGAGQYGTEISALLSKPADILHSSLWGGDLQAFILQAGARGLFQKQQAVFSAADHVLPGLGEKMPNGVILGARGAYGLMSPKSALNDWWFDLYQKANNVYPVQAPYRMAQALMGLKLAAEKAMAANGGKKPTPEQLAAALKGSSWQSPAGTITMALGDGQQAIQDSAIGRTRWDAAKKMVMIDDIMRFPAECVNPPANMKTEDWLKAGFPGAKC
;
A
#
# COMPACT_ATOMS: atom_id res chain seq x y z
N MET A 1 -31.63 -81.44 -4.85
CA MET A 1 -30.78 -80.26 -4.58
C MET A 1 -31.27 -79.50 -3.39
N THR A 2 -31.21 -80.07 -2.19
CA THR A 2 -31.71 -79.51 -0.97
C THR A 2 -30.98 -80.15 0.19
N ALA A 3 -29.70 -79.83 0.40
CA ALA A 3 -28.93 -80.25 1.55
C ALA A 3 -27.59 -79.50 1.65
N ALA A 4 -27.62 -78.18 1.81
CA ALA A 4 -26.38 -77.39 2.03
C ALA A 4 -26.57 -76.08 2.78
N ILE A 5 -27.71 -75.84 3.46
CA ILE A 5 -28.00 -74.57 4.17
C ILE A 5 -28.20 -74.76 5.71
N THR A 6 -27.87 -75.94 6.28
CA THR A 6 -28.18 -76.19 7.71
C THR A 6 -26.95 -76.37 8.64
N GLN A 7 -25.76 -75.94 8.23
CA GLN A 7 -24.58 -76.09 9.12
C GLN A 7 -23.77 -74.78 9.35
N LEU A 8 -24.38 -73.61 9.30
CA LEU A 8 -23.63 -72.39 9.70
C LEU A 8 -24.35 -71.49 10.71
N LYS A 9 -25.08 -72.14 11.65
CA LYS A 9 -25.83 -71.41 12.72
C LYS A 9 -25.38 -71.64 14.14
N MET A 10 -24.24 -72.27 14.38
CA MET A 10 -23.73 -72.49 15.75
C MET A 10 -22.24 -72.20 15.83
N LEU A 11 -21.83 -70.90 15.91
CA LEU A 11 -20.50 -70.51 16.42
C LEU A 11 -20.35 -68.99 16.57
N PHE A 12 -21.36 -68.30 17.08
CA PHE A 12 -21.08 -66.94 17.60
C PHE A 12 -21.93 -66.72 18.88
N LYS A 13 -21.23 -66.74 20.06
CA LYS A 13 -21.83 -66.40 21.34
C LYS A 13 -22.28 -64.93 21.37
N PRO A 14 -23.42 -64.56 22.02
CA PRO A 14 -24.01 -63.22 22.01
C PRO A 14 -23.16 -62.13 22.68
N GLN A 15 -22.08 -62.45 23.36
CA GLN A 15 -21.23 -61.45 24.04
C GLN A 15 -20.32 -60.64 23.13
N TRP A 16 -20.03 -61.08 21.88
CA TRP A 16 -19.16 -60.38 20.96
C TRP A 16 -19.87 -59.31 20.15
N ARG A 17 -21.20 -59.35 20.08
CA ARG A 17 -22.01 -58.34 19.40
C ARG A 17 -22.09 -57.01 20.15
N LYS A 18 -21.95 -57.02 21.49
CA LYS A 18 -21.97 -55.78 22.31
C LYS A 18 -20.63 -55.06 22.30
N ALA A 19 -19.51 -55.75 22.09
CA ALA A 19 -18.19 -55.14 22.02
C ALA A 19 -17.89 -54.44 20.67
N LEU A 20 -18.43 -54.98 19.56
CA LEU A 20 -18.26 -54.37 18.23
C LEU A 20 -19.14 -53.13 18.02
N ILE A 21 -20.28 -52.99 18.65
CA ILE A 21 -21.13 -51.80 18.58
C ILE A 21 -20.56 -50.67 19.47
N ALA A 22 -19.92 -50.99 20.59
CA ALA A 22 -19.27 -49.98 21.45
C ALA A 22 -17.98 -49.39 20.82
N ALA A 23 -17.26 -50.19 20.02
CA ALA A 23 -16.06 -49.71 19.32
C ALA A 23 -16.38 -48.83 18.08
N ALA A 24 -17.53 -49.06 17.43
CA ALA A 24 -17.95 -48.25 16.28
C ALA A 24 -18.55 -46.88 16.68
N VAL A 25 -19.05 -46.71 17.90
CA VAL A 25 -19.58 -45.42 18.38
C VAL A 25 -18.48 -44.53 18.99
N ALA A 26 -17.36 -45.11 19.44
CA ALA A 26 -16.22 -44.33 19.96
C ALA A 26 -15.32 -43.71 18.84
N ALA A 27 -15.43 -44.16 17.58
CA ALA A 27 -14.67 -43.64 16.47
C ALA A 27 -15.33 -42.43 15.74
N GLY A 28 -16.50 -41.98 16.21
CA GLY A 28 -17.36 -41.03 15.49
C GLY A 28 -17.35 -39.59 15.96
N PHE A 29 -16.66 -39.23 17.02
CA PHE A 29 -16.58 -37.85 17.54
C PHE A 29 -15.13 -37.50 17.89
N ALA A 30 -14.25 -37.50 16.90
CA ALA A 30 -13.14 -36.55 16.96
C ALA A 30 -13.77 -35.15 16.86
N PRO A 31 -13.61 -34.28 17.86
CA PRO A 31 -14.06 -32.91 17.69
C PRO A 31 -13.36 -32.37 16.43
N VAL A 32 -14.14 -31.96 15.44
CA VAL A 32 -13.61 -31.16 14.37
C VAL A 32 -13.12 -29.89 15.05
N MET A 33 -11.84 -29.89 15.42
CA MET A 33 -11.17 -28.68 15.89
C MET A 33 -11.38 -27.68 14.78
N ALA A 34 -12.20 -26.65 15.02
CA ALA A 34 -12.34 -25.57 14.08
C ALA A 34 -10.92 -25.07 13.73
N GLN A 35 -10.54 -25.16 12.47
CA GLN A 35 -9.22 -24.75 12.05
C GLN A 35 -9.05 -23.29 12.47
N GLU A 36 -8.04 -23.02 13.28
CA GLU A 36 -7.77 -21.68 13.78
C GLU A 36 -7.56 -20.73 12.60
N THR A 37 -8.28 -19.61 12.57
CA THR A 37 -8.18 -18.61 11.50
C THR A 37 -7.32 -17.42 11.94
N PHE A 38 -6.68 -16.75 10.99
CA PHE A 38 -5.99 -15.49 11.23
C PHE A 38 -6.88 -14.35 10.70
N LYS A 39 -7.44 -13.57 11.62
CA LYS A 39 -8.34 -12.46 11.27
C LYS A 39 -7.55 -11.18 11.00
N VAL A 40 -7.82 -10.53 9.86
CA VAL A 40 -7.15 -9.28 9.46
C VAL A 40 -8.20 -8.20 9.21
N GLY A 41 -8.15 -7.12 9.99
CA GLY A 41 -8.86 -5.90 9.66
C GLY A 41 -8.17 -5.19 8.48
N ILE A 42 -8.90 -4.90 7.40
CA ILE A 42 -8.37 -4.21 6.23
C ILE A 42 -9.14 -2.90 6.05
N VAL A 43 -8.43 -1.78 6.23
CA VAL A 43 -9.02 -0.46 6.23
C VAL A 43 -8.55 0.33 5.01
N SER A 44 -9.48 0.85 4.23
CA SER A 44 -9.21 1.76 3.11
C SER A 44 -10.48 2.50 2.73
N PHE A 45 -10.39 3.52 1.88
CA PHE A 45 -11.57 4.27 1.42
C PHE A 45 -12.50 3.41 0.57
N LEU A 46 -13.71 3.13 1.06
CA LEU A 46 -14.77 2.44 0.33
C LEU A 46 -15.87 3.40 -0.13
N SER A 47 -15.87 4.62 0.41
CA SER A 47 -16.77 5.70 0.02
C SER A 47 -16.03 7.04 -0.03
N GLY A 48 -16.67 8.08 -0.55
CA GLY A 48 -16.07 9.39 -0.71
C GLY A 48 -15.14 9.50 -1.92
N GLN A 49 -14.52 10.66 -2.08
CA GLN A 49 -13.75 11.02 -3.28
C GLN A 49 -12.46 10.20 -3.49
N ALA A 50 -11.94 9.56 -2.45
CA ALA A 50 -10.75 8.70 -2.53
C ALA A 50 -11.07 7.22 -2.84
N ALA A 51 -12.34 6.85 -2.91
CA ALA A 51 -12.75 5.44 -3.05
C ALA A 51 -12.43 4.88 -4.43
N GLU A 52 -12.97 5.49 -5.48
CA GLU A 52 -12.96 4.92 -6.83
C GLU A 52 -11.55 4.69 -7.38
N SER A 53 -10.70 5.70 -7.30
CA SER A 53 -9.36 5.65 -7.90
C SER A 53 -8.28 5.08 -6.97
N PHE A 54 -8.55 4.93 -5.65
CA PHE A 54 -7.55 4.52 -4.69
C PHE A 54 -8.01 3.40 -3.74
N GLY A 55 -9.02 3.64 -2.90
CA GLY A 55 -9.37 2.72 -1.82
C GLY A 55 -9.98 1.41 -2.31
N VAL A 56 -10.95 1.47 -3.22
CA VAL A 56 -11.57 0.28 -3.81
C VAL A 56 -10.55 -0.57 -4.57
N PRO A 57 -9.64 -0.01 -5.42
CA PRO A 57 -8.54 -0.76 -6.00
C PRO A 57 -7.66 -1.48 -4.98
N ALA A 58 -7.31 -0.84 -3.84
CA ALA A 58 -6.54 -1.48 -2.77
C ALA A 58 -7.27 -2.68 -2.16
N ILE A 59 -8.56 -2.51 -1.84
CA ILE A 59 -9.40 -3.61 -1.31
C ILE A 59 -9.56 -4.75 -2.32
N ASN A 60 -9.71 -4.45 -3.60
CA ASN A 60 -9.72 -5.47 -4.65
C ASN A 60 -8.39 -6.23 -4.70
N GLY A 61 -7.26 -5.52 -4.53
CA GLY A 61 -5.95 -6.15 -4.37
C GLY A 61 -5.88 -7.09 -3.16
N ALA A 62 -6.39 -6.66 -2.01
CA ALA A 62 -6.46 -7.50 -0.82
C ALA A 62 -7.30 -8.77 -1.06
N LYS A 63 -8.48 -8.63 -1.69
CA LYS A 63 -9.38 -9.78 -1.95
C LYS A 63 -8.72 -10.84 -2.81
N VAL A 64 -8.13 -10.46 -3.95
CA VAL A 64 -7.52 -11.43 -4.86
C VAL A 64 -6.27 -12.06 -4.27
N LEU A 65 -5.48 -11.31 -3.50
CA LEU A 65 -4.27 -11.80 -2.87
C LEU A 65 -4.57 -12.76 -1.71
N ILE A 66 -5.51 -12.42 -0.84
CA ILE A 66 -5.94 -13.27 0.28
C ILE A 66 -6.55 -14.57 -0.24
N ASP A 67 -7.38 -14.50 -1.31
CA ASP A 67 -7.90 -15.70 -1.95
C ASP A 67 -6.78 -16.60 -2.49
N SER A 68 -5.79 -16.01 -3.16
CA SER A 68 -4.61 -16.73 -3.64
C SER A 68 -3.79 -17.36 -2.50
N PHE A 69 -3.57 -16.65 -1.39
CA PHE A 69 -2.90 -17.18 -0.20
C PHE A 69 -3.70 -18.34 0.41
N ASN A 70 -5.00 -18.18 0.60
CA ASN A 70 -5.86 -19.21 1.18
C ASN A 70 -5.92 -20.49 0.33
N LYS A 71 -5.66 -20.38 -0.97
CA LYS A 71 -5.58 -21.52 -1.91
C LYS A 71 -4.15 -22.06 -2.12
N GLY A 72 -3.13 -21.42 -1.55
CA GLY A 72 -1.72 -21.77 -1.78
C GLY A 72 -1.28 -21.57 -3.23
N GLN A 73 -1.87 -20.62 -3.96
CA GLN A 73 -1.63 -20.38 -5.38
C GLN A 73 -0.65 -19.25 -5.67
N ALA A 74 -0.16 -18.55 -4.63
CA ALA A 74 0.89 -17.57 -4.79
C ALA A 74 2.24 -18.23 -5.08
N PRO A 75 3.15 -17.58 -5.84
CA PRO A 75 4.49 -18.12 -6.07
C PRO A 75 5.33 -18.14 -4.78
N ALA A 76 6.38 -18.95 -4.76
CA ALA A 76 7.34 -18.95 -3.66
C ALA A 76 7.95 -17.54 -3.47
N PRO A 77 8.20 -17.10 -2.24
CA PRO A 77 8.08 -17.81 -0.96
C PRO A 77 6.67 -17.78 -0.34
N TYR A 78 5.66 -17.28 -1.04
CA TYR A 78 4.30 -17.04 -0.55
C TYR A 78 3.33 -18.22 -0.75
N ASN A 79 3.82 -19.35 -1.22
CA ASN A 79 3.02 -20.50 -1.66
C ASN A 79 2.44 -21.39 -0.55
N LYS A 80 2.75 -21.12 0.73
CA LYS A 80 2.07 -21.79 1.83
C LYS A 80 0.62 -21.32 1.95
N VAL A 81 -0.29 -22.26 2.22
CA VAL A 81 -1.71 -21.95 2.42
C VAL A 81 -1.90 -20.98 3.59
N GLY A 82 -2.68 -19.95 3.39
CA GLY A 82 -2.99 -18.95 4.40
C GLY A 82 -1.75 -18.30 5.01
N PHE A 83 -1.76 -18.08 6.32
CA PHE A 83 -0.59 -17.71 7.11
C PHE A 83 -0.11 -18.93 7.88
N GLY A 84 0.92 -19.62 7.36
CA GLY A 84 1.49 -20.82 7.96
C GLY A 84 0.51 -21.99 8.14
N GLY A 85 -0.49 -22.09 7.29
CA GLY A 85 -1.56 -23.09 7.34
C GLY A 85 -2.88 -22.58 7.91
N MET A 86 -2.90 -21.43 8.60
CA MET A 86 -4.13 -20.80 9.09
C MET A 86 -4.83 -20.04 7.95
N LYS A 87 -6.12 -20.27 7.76
CA LYS A 87 -6.93 -19.51 6.81
C LYS A 87 -6.98 -18.04 7.22
N ILE A 88 -6.82 -17.14 6.27
CA ILE A 88 -6.94 -15.69 6.47
C ILE A 88 -8.41 -15.31 6.33
N GLU A 89 -8.94 -14.63 7.34
CA GLU A 89 -10.29 -14.06 7.37
C GLU A 89 -10.21 -12.53 7.36
N PRO A 90 -10.49 -11.84 6.23
CA PRO A 90 -10.48 -10.38 6.17
C PRO A 90 -11.79 -9.77 6.68
N ILE A 91 -11.68 -8.64 7.39
CA ILE A 91 -12.79 -7.75 7.74
C ILE A 91 -12.49 -6.39 7.11
N TYR A 92 -13.35 -5.94 6.18
CA TYR A 92 -13.14 -4.71 5.44
C TYR A 92 -13.87 -3.54 6.12
N VAL A 93 -13.16 -2.41 6.30
CA VAL A 93 -13.68 -1.21 6.95
C VAL A 93 -13.43 0.02 6.06
N ASP A 94 -14.44 0.90 5.99
CA ASP A 94 -14.35 2.16 5.24
C ASP A 94 -13.59 3.23 6.04
N GLU A 95 -12.47 3.69 5.49
CA GLU A 95 -11.64 4.76 6.06
C GLU A 95 -12.32 6.15 6.00
N ASN A 96 -13.35 6.33 5.18
CA ASN A 96 -14.05 7.62 5.10
C ASN A 96 -14.71 8.01 6.42
N GLY A 97 -14.58 9.29 6.81
CA GLY A 97 -15.20 9.84 8.03
C GLY A 97 -14.22 10.46 9.02
N GLY A 98 -12.91 10.44 8.70
CA GLY A 98 -11.87 11.16 9.44
C GLY A 98 -11.39 10.49 10.72
N ALA A 99 -10.37 11.07 11.32
CA ALA A 99 -9.54 10.50 12.38
C ALA A 99 -10.32 9.96 13.59
N THR A 100 -11.32 10.70 14.09
CA THR A 100 -12.12 10.29 15.25
C THR A 100 -12.86 8.97 14.98
N LYS A 101 -13.49 8.84 13.80
CA LYS A 101 -14.17 7.61 13.41
C LYS A 101 -13.16 6.47 13.27
N GLN A 102 -12.00 6.73 12.65
CA GLN A 102 -11.01 5.69 12.41
C GLN A 102 -10.42 5.12 13.72
N VAL A 103 -10.22 5.96 14.74
CA VAL A 103 -9.84 5.50 16.08
C VAL A 103 -10.91 4.57 16.69
N GLN A 104 -12.19 4.93 16.55
CA GLN A 104 -13.30 4.10 17.05
C GLN A 104 -13.39 2.76 16.30
N GLU A 105 -13.30 2.76 14.97
CA GLU A 105 -13.35 1.54 14.16
C GLU A 105 -12.15 0.62 14.43
N MET A 106 -10.95 1.17 14.63
CA MET A 106 -9.77 0.37 14.98
C MET A 106 -9.95 -0.31 16.35
N ARG A 107 -10.46 0.41 17.36
CA ARG A 107 -10.80 -0.20 18.66
C ARG A 107 -11.84 -1.31 18.48
N ALA A 108 -12.88 -1.08 17.67
CA ALA A 108 -13.92 -2.07 17.41
C ALA A 108 -13.36 -3.34 16.70
N LEU A 109 -12.48 -3.17 15.72
CA LEU A 109 -11.81 -4.30 15.05
C LEU A 109 -11.09 -5.22 16.08
N TYR A 110 -10.36 -4.65 17.05
CA TYR A 110 -9.65 -5.44 18.04
C TYR A 110 -10.55 -5.94 19.18
N ASP A 111 -11.48 -5.13 19.68
CA ASP A 111 -12.26 -5.46 20.87
C ASP A 111 -13.52 -6.27 20.55
N ARG A 112 -14.24 -5.93 19.46
CA ARG A 112 -15.47 -6.62 19.04
C ARG A 112 -15.16 -7.78 18.10
N ASP A 113 -14.41 -7.49 17.02
CA ASP A 113 -14.22 -8.43 15.91
C ASP A 113 -13.04 -9.38 16.15
N LYS A 114 -12.20 -9.07 17.17
CA LYS A 114 -11.06 -9.89 17.61
C LYS A 114 -10.08 -10.17 16.47
N VAL A 115 -9.74 -9.14 15.70
CA VAL A 115 -8.71 -9.27 14.66
C VAL A 115 -7.32 -9.48 15.27
N ASP A 116 -6.49 -10.26 14.60
CA ASP A 116 -5.11 -10.56 15.01
C ASP A 116 -4.14 -9.43 14.55
N ALA A 117 -4.47 -8.77 13.44
CA ALA A 117 -3.74 -7.65 12.90
C ALA A 117 -4.66 -6.69 12.15
N VAL A 118 -4.26 -5.42 12.03
CA VAL A 118 -4.86 -4.47 11.11
C VAL A 118 -3.84 -4.09 10.05
N VAL A 119 -4.26 -4.12 8.77
CA VAL A 119 -3.55 -3.56 7.63
C VAL A 119 -4.42 -2.45 7.07
N GLY A 120 -3.95 -1.22 7.16
CA GLY A 120 -4.86 -0.14 6.79
C GLY A 120 -4.19 1.20 6.65
N TYR A 121 -5.04 2.09 6.30
CA TYR A 121 -4.99 3.53 6.25
C TYR A 121 -4.14 4.14 5.13
N VAL A 122 -4.74 5.13 4.51
CA VAL A 122 -4.21 5.96 3.41
C VAL A 122 -4.03 7.40 3.86
N GLY A 123 -5.03 7.95 4.56
CA GLY A 123 -5.05 9.32 5.03
C GLY A 123 -3.97 9.57 6.10
N SER A 124 -3.02 10.48 5.82
CA SER A 124 -1.95 10.78 6.79
C SER A 124 -2.48 11.28 8.14
N GLY A 125 -3.61 12.01 8.15
CA GLY A 125 -4.28 12.43 9.39
C GLY A 125 -4.84 11.26 10.19
N ASP A 126 -5.44 10.27 9.51
CA ASP A 126 -5.97 9.07 10.13
C ASP A 126 -4.83 8.21 10.72
N CYS A 127 -3.74 8.05 9.97
CA CYS A 127 -2.56 7.31 10.44
C CYS A 127 -1.93 7.93 11.69
N LEU A 128 -1.79 9.26 11.74
CA LEU A 128 -1.28 9.97 12.92
C LEU A 128 -2.20 9.79 14.13
N ALA A 129 -3.49 9.62 13.92
CA ALA A 129 -4.46 9.38 15.00
C ALA A 129 -4.49 7.94 15.49
N VAL A 130 -4.41 6.95 14.57
CA VAL A 130 -4.53 5.53 14.94
C VAL A 130 -3.23 4.92 15.46
N ALA A 131 -2.06 5.41 15.02
CA ALA A 131 -0.77 4.86 15.43
C ALA A 131 -0.55 4.87 16.95
N PRO A 132 -0.74 5.99 17.68
CA PRO A 132 -0.61 6.00 19.14
C PRO A 132 -1.66 5.12 19.84
N VAL A 133 -2.84 4.96 19.26
CA VAL A 133 -3.89 4.11 19.83
C VAL A 133 -3.53 2.61 19.68
N ALA A 134 -2.99 2.21 18.54
CA ALA A 134 -2.49 0.83 18.36
C ALA A 134 -1.36 0.51 19.35
N GLU A 135 -0.45 1.44 19.58
CA GLU A 135 0.62 1.32 20.57
C GLU A 135 0.07 1.19 22.00
N GLU A 136 -0.85 2.08 22.41
CA GLU A 136 -1.53 2.04 23.72
C GLU A 136 -2.21 0.68 23.95
N MET A 137 -2.92 0.18 22.93
CA MET A 137 -3.63 -1.10 22.99
C MET A 137 -2.70 -2.32 22.87
N LYS A 138 -1.42 -2.14 22.55
CA LYS A 138 -0.45 -3.20 22.22
C LYS A 138 -0.95 -4.10 21.07
N LYS A 139 -1.44 -3.49 19.99
CA LYS A 139 -2.05 -4.18 18.86
C LYS A 139 -1.24 -3.96 17.58
N PHE A 140 -1.04 -5.05 16.83
CA PHE A 140 -0.20 -5.04 15.65
C PHE A 140 -0.88 -4.33 14.47
N LEU A 141 -0.29 -3.24 14.00
CA LEU A 141 -0.79 -2.39 12.92
C LEU A 141 0.26 -2.23 11.82
N ILE A 142 -0.14 -2.51 10.59
CA ILE A 142 0.62 -2.14 9.38
C ILE A 142 -0.11 -1.02 8.66
N LEU A 143 0.53 0.13 8.54
CA LEU A 143 0.12 1.23 7.67
C LEU A 143 0.59 0.90 6.26
N TYR A 144 -0.35 0.65 5.34
CA TYR A 144 0.02 0.24 3.98
C TYR A 144 0.31 1.42 3.04
N ASP A 145 -0.10 2.63 3.44
CA ASP A 145 0.16 3.86 2.71
C ASP A 145 0.61 5.00 3.66
N CYS A 146 -0.10 6.11 3.78
CA CYS A 146 0.21 7.31 4.56
C CYS A 146 1.58 7.95 4.22
N GLY A 147 1.56 9.11 3.60
CA GLY A 147 2.80 9.72 3.11
C GLY A 147 3.60 10.54 4.12
N THR A 148 3.02 10.99 5.24
CA THR A 148 3.72 11.84 6.21
C THR A 148 4.93 11.14 6.84
N PRO A 149 6.11 11.77 6.93
CA PRO A 149 7.26 11.22 7.68
C PRO A 149 7.05 11.26 9.20
N ARG A 150 6.16 12.11 9.69
CA ARG A 150 5.96 12.42 11.13
C ARG A 150 5.65 11.19 11.97
N ILE A 151 5.05 10.14 11.41
CA ILE A 151 4.66 8.94 12.16
C ILE A 151 5.87 8.37 12.92
N PHE A 152 6.99 8.15 12.26
CA PHE A 152 8.20 7.55 12.84
C PHE A 152 9.30 8.56 13.15
N GLU A 153 9.19 9.80 12.71
CA GLU A 153 10.13 10.87 13.06
C GLU A 153 9.75 11.60 14.35
N ASP A 154 8.46 11.66 14.66
CA ASP A 154 7.94 12.34 15.87
C ASP A 154 7.38 11.34 16.90
N GLY A 155 7.05 10.10 16.48
CA GLY A 155 6.56 9.01 17.32
C GLY A 155 7.53 7.84 17.41
N LYS A 156 7.43 7.09 18.52
CA LYS A 156 8.13 5.80 18.72
C LYS A 156 7.10 4.74 19.04
N TYR A 157 7.20 3.62 18.34
CA TYR A 157 6.21 2.55 18.44
C TYR A 157 6.92 1.19 18.56
N SER A 158 6.22 0.21 19.11
CA SER A 158 6.62 -1.20 19.16
C SER A 158 5.74 -2.07 18.28
N TYR A 159 4.49 -1.66 18.07
CA TYR A 159 3.45 -2.44 17.40
C TYR A 159 3.00 -1.85 16.05
N VAL A 160 3.46 -0.66 15.70
CA VAL A 160 3.08 0.05 14.46
C VAL A 160 4.20 -0.02 13.44
N PHE A 161 3.86 -0.36 12.21
CA PHE A 161 4.78 -0.49 11.08
C PHE A 161 4.21 0.22 9.86
N ARG A 162 5.07 0.71 8.96
CA ARG A 162 4.64 1.19 7.64
C ARG A 162 5.47 0.53 6.55
N THR A 163 4.78 -0.16 5.66
CA THR A 163 5.41 -0.94 4.57
C THR A 163 5.57 -0.16 3.27
N ALA A 164 5.06 1.07 3.20
CA ALA A 164 5.27 1.99 2.09
C ALA A 164 6.27 3.07 2.46
N ALA A 165 6.89 3.69 1.46
CA ALA A 165 7.75 4.83 1.66
C ALA A 165 6.96 6.13 1.95
N HIS A 166 7.65 7.17 2.41
CA HIS A 166 7.06 8.47 2.75
C HIS A 166 7.38 9.57 1.73
N ALA A 167 6.88 10.79 1.99
CA ALA A 167 6.90 11.92 1.07
C ALA A 167 8.29 12.28 0.51
N ALA A 168 9.35 12.16 1.29
CA ALA A 168 10.69 12.50 0.82
C ALA A 168 11.10 11.67 -0.40
N MET A 169 10.87 10.35 -0.38
CA MET A 169 11.21 9.47 -1.50
C MET A 169 10.57 9.96 -2.80
N ASP A 170 9.29 10.31 -2.75
CA ASP A 170 8.51 10.72 -3.91
C ASP A 170 9.05 12.04 -4.49
N ASN A 171 9.30 13.01 -3.62
CA ASN A 171 9.68 14.36 -4.01
C ASN A 171 11.16 14.47 -4.40
N VAL A 172 12.06 13.75 -3.73
CA VAL A 172 13.46 13.65 -4.13
C VAL A 172 13.60 12.95 -5.47
N SER A 173 12.82 11.89 -5.72
CA SER A 173 12.81 11.21 -7.03
C SER A 173 12.41 12.15 -8.15
N LEU A 174 11.36 12.97 -7.95
CA LEU A 174 10.92 13.95 -8.93
C LEU A 174 12.01 15.01 -9.21
N ALA A 175 12.59 15.61 -8.16
CA ALA A 175 13.63 16.60 -8.31
C ALA A 175 14.88 16.05 -9.04
N ARG A 176 15.29 14.81 -8.71
CA ARG A 176 16.39 14.10 -9.39
C ARG A 176 16.06 13.76 -10.84
N TYR A 177 14.82 13.35 -11.11
CA TYR A 177 14.35 13.10 -12.49
C TYR A 177 14.43 14.36 -13.35
N LEU A 178 13.91 15.48 -12.85
CA LEU A 178 13.99 16.78 -13.55
C LEU A 178 15.45 17.13 -13.90
N LYS A 179 16.35 16.97 -12.94
CA LYS A 179 17.79 17.23 -13.14
C LYS A 179 18.42 16.29 -14.15
N ALA A 180 18.16 14.99 -14.05
CA ALA A 180 18.71 13.97 -14.95
C ALA A 180 18.22 14.15 -16.41
N LYS A 181 17.01 14.69 -16.58
CA LYS A 181 16.43 15.01 -17.89
C LYS A 181 16.81 16.41 -18.40
N ASN A 182 17.70 17.11 -17.71
CA ASN A 182 18.13 18.46 -18.05
C ASN A 182 16.98 19.47 -18.24
N ILE A 183 15.89 19.28 -17.48
CA ILE A 183 14.76 20.21 -17.49
C ILE A 183 15.18 21.46 -16.73
N LYS A 184 15.12 22.62 -17.40
CA LYS A 184 15.40 23.91 -16.76
C LYS A 184 14.24 24.27 -15.82
N VAL A 185 14.55 24.65 -14.57
CA VAL A 185 13.58 25.09 -13.58
C VAL A 185 14.10 26.33 -12.88
N GLU A 186 13.50 27.47 -13.16
CA GLU A 186 13.75 28.76 -12.50
C GLU A 186 12.53 29.20 -11.67
N SER A 187 11.35 28.67 -12.01
CA SER A 187 10.09 29.00 -11.35
C SER A 187 9.21 27.78 -11.11
N ILE A 188 8.51 27.76 -9.98
CA ILE A 188 7.71 26.64 -9.50
C ILE A 188 6.34 27.14 -9.04
N ASN A 189 5.29 26.59 -9.58
CA ASN A 189 3.95 26.65 -9.00
C ASN A 189 3.65 25.36 -8.25
N MET A 190 2.93 25.48 -7.13
CA MET A 190 2.54 24.32 -6.32
C MET A 190 1.05 24.35 -5.99
N ILE A 191 0.42 23.17 -6.06
CA ILE A 191 -0.92 22.93 -5.57
C ILE A 191 -0.97 21.60 -4.83
N ASN A 192 -1.25 21.63 -3.52
CA ASN A 192 -1.25 20.45 -2.64
C ASN A 192 -2.47 20.51 -1.72
N GLN A 193 -2.95 19.36 -1.24
CA GLN A 193 -4.08 19.33 -0.31
C GLN A 193 -3.68 19.85 1.08
N ASP A 194 -4.56 20.64 1.71
CA ASP A 194 -4.32 21.24 3.03
C ASP A 194 -4.55 20.23 4.17
N TYR A 195 -3.63 19.30 4.30
CA TYR A 195 -3.50 18.37 5.45
C TYR A 195 -2.08 17.79 5.50
N ALA A 196 -1.79 16.91 6.48
CA ALA A 196 -0.44 16.44 6.77
C ALA A 196 0.36 15.97 5.55
N TRP A 197 -0.25 15.14 4.64
CA TRP A 197 0.40 14.67 3.42
C TRP A 197 0.79 15.81 2.47
N GLY A 198 -0.17 16.69 2.15
CA GLY A 198 0.08 17.77 1.17
C GLY A 198 1.08 18.79 1.70
N GLN A 199 1.02 19.12 2.99
CA GLN A 199 1.95 20.03 3.65
C GLN A 199 3.37 19.44 3.70
N ASP A 200 3.53 18.16 4.06
CA ASP A 200 4.82 17.50 4.11
C ASP A 200 5.40 17.29 2.70
N SER A 201 4.57 16.86 1.73
CA SER A 201 5.01 16.71 0.34
C SER A 201 5.49 18.01 -0.27
N LYS A 202 4.75 19.11 -0.05
CA LYS A 202 5.16 20.45 -0.45
C LYS A 202 6.51 20.84 0.15
N LYS A 203 6.66 20.67 1.47
CA LYS A 203 7.90 20.99 2.19
C LYS A 203 9.07 20.18 1.64
N ASP A 204 8.91 18.86 1.51
CA ASP A 204 9.97 17.97 1.06
C ASP A 204 10.37 18.25 -0.40
N PHE A 205 9.39 18.55 -1.27
CA PHE A 205 9.69 18.97 -2.66
C PHE A 205 10.46 20.28 -2.69
N THR A 206 10.03 21.30 -1.94
CA THR A 206 10.72 22.60 -1.89
C THR A 206 12.16 22.44 -1.44
N LEU A 207 12.39 21.72 -0.33
CA LEU A 207 13.75 21.48 0.18
C LEU A 207 14.62 20.69 -0.80
N ALA A 208 14.05 19.69 -1.49
CA ALA A 208 14.79 18.96 -2.53
C ALA A 208 15.14 19.86 -3.72
N MET A 209 14.23 20.72 -4.15
CA MET A 209 14.47 21.67 -5.26
C MET A 209 15.51 22.71 -4.87
N ASP A 210 15.51 23.24 -3.65
CA ASP A 210 16.52 24.20 -3.14
C ASP A 210 17.95 23.64 -3.22
N GLN A 211 18.12 22.31 -3.04
CA GLN A 211 19.42 21.67 -3.17
C GLN A 211 19.83 21.42 -4.63
N ILE A 212 18.87 21.02 -5.47
CA ILE A 212 19.12 20.54 -6.84
C ILE A 212 19.05 21.68 -7.86
N TYR A 213 18.14 22.66 -7.64
CA TYR A 213 17.87 23.82 -8.49
C TYR A 213 18.03 25.12 -7.71
N LYS A 214 19.25 25.42 -7.29
CA LYS A 214 19.54 26.63 -6.49
C LYS A 214 19.00 27.88 -7.15
N GLY A 215 18.14 28.59 -6.41
CA GLY A 215 17.55 29.85 -6.86
C GLY A 215 16.23 29.73 -7.62
N ALA A 216 15.68 28.53 -7.80
CA ALA A 216 14.33 28.37 -8.32
C ALA A 216 13.31 29.00 -7.36
N LYS A 217 12.39 29.81 -7.89
CA LYS A 217 11.43 30.57 -7.08
C LYS A 217 10.06 29.92 -7.08
N VAL A 218 9.46 29.80 -5.90
CA VAL A 218 8.05 29.45 -5.77
C VAL A 218 7.21 30.69 -6.06
N GLU A 219 6.42 30.63 -7.15
CA GLU A 219 5.60 31.72 -7.63
C GLU A 219 4.17 31.67 -7.10
N ALA A 220 3.59 30.48 -6.97
CA ALA A 220 2.31 30.23 -6.34
C ALA A 220 2.38 28.97 -5.46
N ASP A 221 1.75 29.05 -4.29
CA ASP A 221 1.68 27.98 -3.30
C ASP A 221 0.24 27.85 -2.81
N LEU A 222 -0.49 26.89 -3.37
CA LEU A 222 -1.93 26.75 -3.19
C LEU A 222 -2.23 25.50 -2.37
N LEU A 223 -3.09 25.66 -1.35
CA LEU A 223 -3.48 24.57 -0.42
C LEU A 223 -5.01 24.43 -0.34
N PRO A 224 -5.69 23.92 -1.39
CA PRO A 224 -7.11 23.61 -1.30
C PRO A 224 -7.36 22.51 -0.27
N LYS A 225 -8.57 22.52 0.30
CA LYS A 225 -9.01 21.49 1.26
C LYS A 225 -9.02 20.11 0.59
N PHE A 226 -8.76 19.06 1.37
CA PHE A 226 -9.01 17.68 0.95
C PHE A 226 -10.49 17.49 0.62
N GLY A 227 -10.78 16.92 -0.54
CA GLY A 227 -12.15 16.76 -1.03
C GLY A 227 -12.77 18.02 -1.64
N ALA A 228 -11.98 19.02 -2.03
CA ALA A 228 -12.49 20.26 -2.64
C ALA A 228 -13.26 20.01 -3.94
N GLY A 229 -12.77 19.13 -4.82
CA GLY A 229 -13.42 18.73 -6.06
C GLY A 229 -13.59 19.83 -7.13
N GLN A 230 -13.44 21.10 -6.76
CA GLN A 230 -13.55 22.26 -7.64
C GLN A 230 -12.32 23.14 -7.49
N TYR A 231 -11.65 23.45 -8.62
CA TYR A 231 -10.33 24.09 -8.65
C TYR A 231 -10.29 25.34 -9.53
N GLY A 232 -11.45 25.93 -9.80
CA GLY A 232 -11.56 27.08 -10.73
C GLY A 232 -10.73 28.29 -10.30
N THR A 233 -10.69 28.59 -9.01
CA THR A 233 -9.90 29.69 -8.42
C THR A 233 -8.42 29.43 -8.52
N GLU A 234 -7.99 28.23 -8.09
CA GLU A 234 -6.59 27.80 -8.11
C GLU A 234 -6.05 27.77 -9.53
N ILE A 235 -6.81 27.21 -10.50
CA ILE A 235 -6.43 27.18 -11.90
C ILE A 235 -6.32 28.60 -12.49
N SER A 236 -7.20 29.53 -12.10
CA SER A 236 -7.09 30.93 -12.53
C SER A 236 -5.82 31.58 -12.01
N ALA A 237 -5.48 31.35 -10.73
CA ALA A 237 -4.24 31.84 -10.13
C ALA A 237 -3.00 31.28 -10.87
N LEU A 238 -2.96 29.97 -11.13
CA LEU A 238 -1.87 29.31 -11.83
C LEU A 238 -1.72 29.78 -13.28
N LEU A 239 -2.82 30.07 -13.96
CA LEU A 239 -2.80 30.62 -15.33
C LEU A 239 -2.36 32.08 -15.39
N SER A 240 -2.64 32.87 -14.36
CA SER A 240 -2.26 34.28 -14.32
C SER A 240 -0.75 34.47 -14.14
N LYS A 241 -0.07 33.48 -13.53
CA LYS A 241 1.37 33.51 -13.30
C LYS A 241 1.98 32.12 -13.60
N PRO A 242 2.14 31.78 -14.89
CA PRO A 242 2.73 30.51 -15.29
C PRO A 242 4.18 30.38 -14.78
N ALA A 243 4.56 29.18 -14.36
CA ALA A 243 5.91 28.80 -13.96
C ALA A 243 6.48 27.71 -14.89
N ASP A 244 7.78 27.44 -14.81
CA ASP A 244 8.41 26.38 -15.60
C ASP A 244 7.79 25.01 -15.27
N ILE A 245 7.52 24.76 -13.98
CA ILE A 245 6.87 23.53 -13.53
C ILE A 245 5.69 23.82 -12.60
N LEU A 246 4.73 22.90 -12.62
CA LEU A 246 3.62 22.83 -11.68
C LEU A 246 3.73 21.52 -10.87
N HIS A 247 4.16 21.62 -9.62
CA HIS A 247 4.18 20.48 -8.70
C HIS A 247 2.82 20.27 -8.03
N SER A 248 2.43 18.98 -7.90
CA SER A 248 1.27 18.62 -7.11
C SER A 248 1.43 17.26 -6.44
N SER A 249 0.94 17.17 -5.20
CA SER A 249 0.70 15.93 -4.47
C SER A 249 -0.80 15.63 -4.27
N LEU A 250 -1.66 16.29 -5.03
CA LEU A 250 -3.08 15.92 -5.11
C LEU A 250 -3.23 14.44 -5.44
N TRP A 251 -4.25 13.79 -4.90
CA TRP A 251 -4.53 12.39 -5.15
C TRP A 251 -6.03 12.10 -5.06
N GLY A 252 -6.44 10.88 -5.42
CA GLY A 252 -7.83 10.47 -5.42
C GLY A 252 -8.66 11.26 -6.45
N GLY A 253 -9.93 11.47 -6.15
CA GLY A 253 -10.84 12.26 -6.98
C GLY A 253 -10.43 13.74 -7.11
N ASP A 254 -9.71 14.28 -6.12
CA ASP A 254 -9.18 15.65 -6.19
C ASP A 254 -8.19 15.81 -7.34
N LEU A 255 -7.24 14.89 -7.49
CA LEU A 255 -6.29 14.93 -8.63
C LEU A 255 -7.03 14.75 -9.96
N GLN A 256 -7.96 13.81 -10.03
CA GLN A 256 -8.75 13.56 -11.23
C GLN A 256 -9.56 14.80 -11.64
N ALA A 257 -10.24 15.44 -10.69
CA ALA A 257 -11.01 16.65 -10.92
C ALA A 257 -10.10 17.83 -11.33
N PHE A 258 -8.95 17.99 -10.68
CA PHE A 258 -7.97 19.02 -11.02
C PHE A 258 -7.44 18.84 -12.46
N ILE A 259 -7.03 17.62 -12.83
CA ILE A 259 -6.51 17.34 -14.19
C ILE A 259 -7.56 17.65 -15.26
N LEU A 260 -8.82 17.23 -15.05
CA LEU A 260 -9.90 17.49 -16.00
C LEU A 260 -10.17 18.99 -16.15
N GLN A 261 -10.29 19.73 -15.05
CA GLN A 261 -10.58 21.17 -15.06
C GLN A 261 -9.40 21.98 -15.59
N ALA A 262 -8.17 21.64 -15.19
CA ALA A 262 -6.95 22.30 -15.63
C ALA A 262 -6.66 22.04 -17.12
N GLY A 263 -6.86 20.82 -17.59
CA GLY A 263 -6.72 20.42 -18.98
C GLY A 263 -7.69 21.18 -19.91
N ALA A 264 -8.97 21.27 -19.50
CA ALA A 264 -9.99 22.02 -20.24
C ALA A 264 -9.65 23.52 -20.38
N ARG A 265 -8.85 24.08 -19.48
CA ARG A 265 -8.42 25.49 -19.48
C ARG A 265 -7.01 25.71 -20.04
N GLY A 266 -6.36 24.68 -20.55
CA GLY A 266 -5.05 24.80 -21.18
C GLY A 266 -3.89 25.00 -20.21
N LEU A 267 -4.02 24.65 -18.93
CA LEU A 267 -2.95 24.87 -17.94
C LEU A 267 -1.68 24.08 -18.27
N PHE A 268 -1.83 22.84 -18.73
CA PHE A 268 -0.70 21.93 -19.02
C PHE A 268 0.04 22.26 -20.33
N GLN A 269 -0.46 23.18 -21.13
CA GLN A 269 0.27 23.79 -22.27
C GLN A 269 1.15 24.97 -21.85
N LYS A 270 0.95 25.50 -20.64
CA LYS A 270 1.67 26.65 -20.10
C LYS A 270 2.75 26.29 -19.10
N GLN A 271 2.62 25.15 -18.45
CA GLN A 271 3.51 24.68 -17.38
C GLN A 271 3.73 23.18 -17.47
N GLN A 272 4.96 22.71 -17.23
CA GLN A 272 5.24 21.29 -17.15
C GLN A 272 4.64 20.73 -15.85
N ALA A 273 3.63 19.89 -15.95
CA ALA A 273 3.07 19.21 -14.78
C ALA A 273 4.03 18.15 -14.22
N VAL A 274 4.17 18.13 -12.89
CA VAL A 274 5.07 17.24 -12.13
C VAL A 274 4.31 16.75 -10.90
N PHE A 275 3.81 15.51 -10.94
CA PHE A 275 2.91 14.96 -9.91
C PHE A 275 3.57 13.83 -9.15
N SER A 276 3.60 13.91 -7.81
CA SER A 276 4.27 12.94 -6.96
C SER A 276 3.52 11.60 -6.85
N ALA A 277 2.20 11.57 -7.10
CA ALA A 277 1.36 10.40 -6.85
C ALA A 277 0.19 10.34 -7.85
N ALA A 278 0.43 10.06 -9.15
CA ALA A 278 -0.61 10.23 -10.16
C ALA A 278 -0.98 8.96 -10.97
N ASP A 279 -0.31 7.85 -10.82
CA ASP A 279 -0.60 6.64 -11.59
C ASP A 279 -2.00 6.08 -11.35
N HIS A 280 -2.55 6.28 -10.14
CA HIS A 280 -3.85 5.74 -9.73
C HIS A 280 -5.05 6.36 -10.47
N VAL A 281 -4.90 7.56 -11.05
CA VAL A 281 -5.96 8.19 -11.84
C VAL A 281 -5.88 7.89 -13.33
N LEU A 282 -4.80 7.25 -13.81
CA LEU A 282 -4.60 6.97 -15.23
C LEU A 282 -5.71 6.10 -15.85
N PRO A 283 -6.17 5.01 -15.18
CA PRO A 283 -7.25 4.20 -15.75
C PRO A 283 -8.55 4.97 -15.93
N GLY A 284 -8.92 5.83 -14.97
CA GLY A 284 -10.15 6.63 -15.01
C GLY A 284 -10.10 7.82 -15.96
N LEU A 285 -8.93 8.42 -16.14
CA LEU A 285 -8.75 9.55 -17.05
C LEU A 285 -8.64 9.13 -18.53
N GLY A 286 -7.97 8.00 -18.80
CA GLY A 286 -7.79 7.53 -20.18
C GLY A 286 -7.22 8.62 -21.09
N GLU A 287 -7.85 8.85 -22.24
CA GLU A 287 -7.43 9.86 -23.22
C GLU A 287 -7.46 11.32 -22.71
N LYS A 288 -8.16 11.58 -21.61
CA LYS A 288 -8.20 12.91 -20.98
C LYS A 288 -6.95 13.20 -20.15
N MET A 289 -6.10 12.21 -19.91
CA MET A 289 -4.81 12.44 -19.28
C MET A 289 -3.87 13.16 -20.25
N PRO A 290 -3.34 14.36 -19.91
CA PRO A 290 -2.44 15.07 -20.81
C PRO A 290 -1.16 14.26 -21.07
N ASN A 291 -0.65 14.32 -22.30
CA ASN A 291 0.64 13.75 -22.63
C ASN A 291 1.78 14.57 -22.03
N GLY A 292 2.88 13.92 -21.68
CA GLY A 292 4.09 14.59 -21.20
C GLY A 292 4.07 14.98 -19.72
N VAL A 293 3.01 14.66 -18.97
CA VAL A 293 2.99 14.87 -17.52
C VAL A 293 4.06 13.98 -16.88
N ILE A 294 4.94 14.57 -16.09
CA ILE A 294 5.92 13.84 -15.29
C ILE A 294 5.20 13.35 -14.03
N LEU A 295 5.29 12.07 -13.75
CA LEU A 295 4.59 11.52 -12.59
C LEU A 295 5.37 10.41 -11.89
N GLY A 296 5.09 10.29 -10.59
CA GLY A 296 5.43 9.15 -9.76
C GLY A 296 4.19 8.35 -9.33
N ALA A 297 4.45 7.20 -8.75
CA ALA A 297 3.47 6.33 -8.12
C ALA A 297 3.78 6.10 -6.63
N ARG A 298 4.66 6.92 -6.04
CA ARG A 298 5.17 6.74 -4.68
C ARG A 298 5.85 5.38 -4.47
N GLY A 299 6.59 4.93 -5.50
CA GLY A 299 7.26 3.65 -5.63
C GLY A 299 7.35 3.22 -7.09
N ALA A 300 7.95 2.08 -7.35
CA ALA A 300 8.01 1.48 -8.70
C ALA A 300 6.78 0.60 -8.93
N TYR A 301 5.61 1.20 -9.15
CA TYR A 301 4.32 0.50 -9.23
C TYR A 301 3.69 0.57 -10.63
N GLY A 302 2.67 -0.23 -10.84
CA GLY A 302 1.85 -0.22 -12.04
C GLY A 302 2.68 -0.41 -13.31
N LEU A 303 2.51 0.49 -14.26
CA LEU A 303 3.26 0.49 -15.53
C LEU A 303 4.76 0.82 -15.35
N MET A 304 5.18 1.29 -14.18
CA MET A 304 6.58 1.57 -13.84
C MET A 304 7.23 0.46 -12.99
N SER A 305 6.53 -0.62 -12.70
CA SER A 305 7.06 -1.73 -11.89
C SER A 305 8.23 -2.44 -12.58
N PRO A 306 9.15 -3.04 -11.79
CA PRO A 306 10.23 -3.83 -12.36
C PRO A 306 9.70 -5.11 -12.98
N LYS A 307 10.37 -5.61 -14.02
CA LYS A 307 10.06 -6.93 -14.58
C LYS A 307 10.57 -8.03 -13.64
N SER A 308 9.66 -8.86 -13.16
CA SER A 308 9.97 -10.05 -12.37
C SER A 308 8.81 -11.05 -12.46
N ALA A 309 9.08 -12.33 -12.24
CA ALA A 309 8.04 -13.36 -12.23
C ALA A 309 6.96 -13.07 -11.17
N LEU A 310 7.34 -12.50 -10.02
CA LEU A 310 6.39 -12.11 -8.97
C LEU A 310 5.50 -10.95 -9.40
N ASN A 311 6.07 -9.95 -10.12
CA ASN A 311 5.28 -8.84 -10.65
C ASN A 311 4.35 -9.30 -11.77
N ASP A 312 4.85 -10.13 -12.71
CA ASP A 312 4.03 -10.62 -13.82
C ASP A 312 2.84 -11.44 -13.28
N TRP A 313 3.08 -12.30 -12.29
CA TRP A 313 2.02 -13.04 -11.61
C TRP A 313 1.00 -12.11 -10.92
N TRP A 314 1.47 -11.11 -10.17
CA TRP A 314 0.60 -10.16 -9.48
C TRP A 314 -0.24 -9.32 -10.44
N PHE A 315 0.40 -8.80 -11.48
CA PHE A 315 -0.25 -8.00 -12.50
C PHE A 315 -1.38 -8.79 -13.19
N ASP A 316 -1.07 -10.00 -13.62
CA ASP A 316 -2.03 -10.91 -14.25
C ASP A 316 -3.18 -11.29 -13.30
N LEU A 317 -2.87 -11.63 -12.05
CA LEU A 317 -3.86 -11.99 -11.05
C LEU A 317 -4.86 -10.85 -10.83
N TYR A 318 -4.35 -9.64 -10.64
CA TYR A 318 -5.19 -8.47 -10.40
C TYR A 318 -6.00 -8.09 -11.65
N GLN A 319 -5.37 -8.02 -12.81
CA GLN A 319 -6.00 -7.62 -14.06
C GLN A 319 -7.11 -8.59 -14.48
N LYS A 320 -6.90 -9.89 -14.36
CA LYS A 320 -7.93 -10.91 -14.64
C LYS A 320 -9.15 -10.78 -13.75
N ALA A 321 -8.96 -10.44 -12.50
CA ALA A 321 -10.06 -10.32 -11.53
C ALA A 321 -10.83 -8.99 -11.65
N ASN A 322 -10.17 -7.90 -12.06
CA ASN A 322 -10.75 -6.55 -11.99
C ASN A 322 -10.91 -5.88 -13.36
N ASN A 323 -10.48 -6.53 -14.46
CA ASN A 323 -10.52 -5.99 -15.82
C ASN A 323 -9.80 -4.64 -16.00
N VAL A 324 -8.83 -4.34 -15.12
CA VAL A 324 -7.98 -3.15 -15.14
C VAL A 324 -6.62 -3.53 -14.54
N TYR A 325 -5.55 -2.92 -15.02
CA TYR A 325 -4.22 -3.17 -14.47
C TYR A 325 -4.06 -2.58 -13.05
N PRO A 326 -3.22 -3.20 -12.20
CA PRO A 326 -2.98 -2.68 -10.85
C PRO A 326 -2.17 -1.38 -10.88
N VAL A 327 -2.64 -0.38 -10.15
CA VAL A 327 -1.96 0.88 -9.87
C VAL A 327 -1.31 0.86 -8.47
N GLN A 328 -0.77 1.99 -7.99
CA GLN A 328 -0.04 2.05 -6.72
C GLN A 328 -0.79 1.42 -5.52
N ALA A 329 -2.07 1.70 -5.35
CA ALA A 329 -2.82 1.28 -4.16
C ALA A 329 -2.90 -0.25 -3.99
N PRO A 330 -3.28 -1.07 -5.00
CA PRO A 330 -3.21 -2.53 -4.90
C PRO A 330 -1.78 -3.07 -4.73
N TYR A 331 -0.75 -2.43 -5.29
CA TYR A 331 0.65 -2.83 -5.05
C TYR A 331 1.07 -2.66 -3.60
N ARG A 332 0.73 -1.53 -2.98
CA ARG A 332 1.04 -1.27 -1.57
C ARG A 332 0.29 -2.20 -0.63
N MET A 333 -0.98 -2.45 -0.91
CA MET A 333 -1.75 -3.43 -0.17
C MET A 333 -1.12 -4.83 -0.29
N ALA A 334 -0.70 -5.22 -1.49
CA ALA A 334 -0.03 -6.51 -1.70
C ALA A 334 1.29 -6.60 -0.92
N GLN A 335 2.14 -5.57 -0.97
CA GLN A 335 3.41 -5.60 -0.22
C GLN A 335 3.20 -5.64 1.30
N ALA A 336 2.16 -4.99 1.83
CA ALA A 336 1.81 -5.05 3.24
C ALA A 336 1.34 -6.45 3.66
N LEU A 337 0.44 -7.06 2.89
CA LEU A 337 -0.06 -8.41 3.16
C LEU A 337 1.03 -9.49 2.98
N MET A 338 1.94 -9.32 2.01
CA MET A 338 3.10 -10.21 1.84
C MET A 338 4.06 -10.08 3.02
N GLY A 339 4.32 -8.87 3.51
CA GLY A 339 5.13 -8.64 4.71
C GLY A 339 4.49 -9.26 5.95
N LEU A 340 3.18 -9.09 6.14
CA LEU A 340 2.42 -9.71 7.23
C LEU A 340 2.48 -11.24 7.16
N LYS A 341 2.32 -11.82 5.96
CA LYS A 341 2.42 -13.27 5.77
C LYS A 341 3.78 -13.81 6.22
N LEU A 342 4.86 -13.21 5.75
CA LEU A 342 6.21 -13.64 6.14
C LEU A 342 6.50 -13.44 7.62
N ALA A 343 6.04 -12.33 8.21
CA ALA A 343 6.16 -12.08 9.65
C ALA A 343 5.39 -13.12 10.47
N ALA A 344 4.16 -13.43 10.08
CA ALA A 344 3.34 -14.46 10.75
C ALA A 344 4.00 -15.84 10.64
N GLU A 345 4.45 -16.25 9.46
CA GLU A 345 5.11 -17.54 9.24
C GLU A 345 6.43 -17.66 10.00
N LYS A 346 7.23 -16.59 10.04
CA LYS A 346 8.47 -16.54 10.83
C LYS A 346 8.19 -16.66 12.33
N ALA A 347 7.19 -15.93 12.83
CA ALA A 347 6.78 -15.99 14.23
C ALA A 347 6.24 -17.37 14.61
N MET A 348 5.42 -17.98 13.75
CA MET A 348 4.90 -19.34 13.95
C MET A 348 6.01 -20.39 13.95
N ALA A 349 6.98 -20.29 13.07
CA ALA A 349 8.13 -21.19 13.07
C ALA A 349 8.91 -21.12 14.39
N ALA A 350 8.99 -19.93 15.00
CA ALA A 350 9.71 -19.71 16.27
C ALA A 350 8.89 -20.13 17.51
N ASN A 351 7.55 -20.19 17.43
CA ASN A 351 6.67 -20.48 18.58
C ASN A 351 6.01 -21.88 18.55
N GLY A 352 6.53 -22.79 17.73
CA GLY A 352 6.02 -24.16 17.62
C GLY A 352 4.72 -24.26 16.81
N GLY A 353 4.50 -23.39 15.83
CA GLY A 353 3.35 -23.43 14.92
C GLY A 353 2.08 -22.81 15.46
N LYS A 354 2.11 -22.17 16.63
CA LYS A 354 0.95 -21.51 17.23
C LYS A 354 0.67 -20.16 16.56
N LYS A 355 -0.57 -19.68 16.67
CA LYS A 355 -0.93 -18.32 16.26
C LYS A 355 -0.03 -17.30 16.96
N PRO A 356 0.62 -16.38 16.21
CA PRO A 356 1.54 -15.42 16.82
C PRO A 356 0.82 -14.33 17.59
N THR A 357 1.43 -13.87 18.67
CA THR A 357 0.99 -12.68 19.41
C THR A 357 1.41 -11.39 18.67
N PRO A 358 0.82 -10.20 19.00
CA PRO A 358 1.25 -8.93 18.44
C PRO A 358 2.75 -8.65 18.61
N GLU A 359 3.34 -9.02 19.76
CA GLU A 359 4.78 -8.88 20.04
C GLU A 359 5.63 -9.77 19.13
N GLN A 360 5.17 -10.99 18.88
CA GLN A 360 5.87 -11.93 18.00
C GLN A 360 5.80 -11.47 16.53
N LEU A 361 4.66 -10.93 16.08
CA LEU A 361 4.52 -10.32 14.76
C LEU A 361 5.45 -9.11 14.61
N ALA A 362 5.46 -8.22 15.61
CA ALA A 362 6.30 -7.05 15.63
C ALA A 362 7.80 -7.40 15.57
N ALA A 363 8.24 -8.34 16.41
CA ALA A 363 9.62 -8.82 16.40
C ALA A 363 10.02 -9.48 15.07
N ALA A 364 9.08 -10.17 14.40
CA ALA A 364 9.33 -10.83 13.13
C ALA A 364 9.43 -9.85 11.95
N LEU A 365 8.65 -8.75 11.97
CA LEU A 365 8.61 -7.75 10.89
C LEU A 365 9.70 -6.69 11.05
N LYS A 366 10.05 -6.30 12.28
CA LYS A 366 11.06 -5.27 12.57
C LYS A 366 12.39 -5.58 11.89
N GLY A 367 12.91 -4.63 11.12
CA GLY A 367 14.17 -4.76 10.41
C GLY A 367 14.21 -5.82 9.30
N SER A 368 13.06 -6.39 8.94
CA SER A 368 12.97 -7.43 7.91
C SER A 368 13.04 -6.86 6.49
N SER A 369 13.27 -7.74 5.53
CA SER A 369 13.23 -7.42 4.10
C SER A 369 12.54 -8.56 3.35
N TRP A 370 11.79 -8.22 2.30
CA TRP A 370 11.12 -9.21 1.45
C TRP A 370 10.95 -8.72 0.02
N GLN A 371 10.73 -9.67 -0.90
CA GLN A 371 10.39 -9.36 -2.27
C GLN A 371 8.89 -9.06 -2.40
N SER A 372 8.55 -7.96 -3.02
CA SER A 372 7.19 -7.62 -3.44
C SER A 372 7.12 -7.55 -4.97
N PRO A 373 5.92 -7.45 -5.56
CA PRO A 373 5.78 -7.20 -6.99
C PRO A 373 6.49 -5.93 -7.47
N ALA A 374 6.72 -4.97 -6.59
CA ALA A 374 7.41 -3.71 -6.90
C ALA A 374 8.93 -3.75 -6.59
N GLY A 375 9.48 -4.91 -6.26
CA GLY A 375 10.88 -5.09 -5.85
C GLY A 375 11.04 -5.31 -4.36
N THR A 376 12.25 -5.06 -3.85
CA THR A 376 12.59 -5.28 -2.44
C THR A 376 12.00 -4.21 -1.55
N ILE A 377 11.34 -4.63 -0.48
CA ILE A 377 10.89 -3.79 0.62
C ILE A 377 11.81 -4.06 1.81
N THR A 378 12.37 -3.02 2.42
CA THR A 378 13.27 -3.15 3.57
C THR A 378 12.82 -2.25 4.71
N MET A 379 12.57 -2.82 5.86
CA MET A 379 12.20 -2.09 7.08
C MET A 379 13.45 -1.46 7.69
N ALA A 380 13.86 -0.28 7.20
CA ALA A 380 15.17 0.31 7.47
C ALA A 380 15.15 1.56 8.37
N LEU A 381 14.06 2.33 8.34
CA LEU A 381 13.93 3.59 9.09
C LEU A 381 13.03 3.41 10.31
N GLY A 382 12.93 4.43 11.18
CA GLY A 382 12.06 4.37 12.35
C GLY A 382 12.37 3.18 13.24
N ASP A 383 13.66 2.92 13.52
CA ASP A 383 14.13 1.76 14.29
C ASP A 383 13.67 0.40 13.69
N GLY A 384 13.62 0.32 12.36
CA GLY A 384 13.22 -0.89 11.63
C GLY A 384 11.71 -1.07 11.48
N GLN A 385 10.92 -0.01 11.62
CA GLN A 385 9.46 -0.03 11.51
C GLN A 385 8.91 0.73 10.30
N GLN A 386 9.78 1.47 9.61
CA GLN A 386 9.47 2.21 8.39
C GLN A 386 10.21 1.61 7.20
N ALA A 387 9.48 1.24 6.18
CA ALA A 387 10.05 0.70 4.95
C ALA A 387 10.73 1.76 4.09
N ILE A 388 11.76 1.33 3.36
CA ILE A 388 12.29 1.98 2.17
C ILE A 388 12.15 1.04 0.97
N GLN A 389 12.09 1.61 -0.22
CA GLN A 389 11.97 0.90 -1.49
C GLN A 389 12.43 1.75 -2.66
N ASP A 390 12.65 1.13 -3.81
CA ASP A 390 12.95 1.84 -5.05
C ASP A 390 11.77 2.71 -5.49
N SER A 391 12.08 3.85 -6.12
CA SER A 391 11.11 4.75 -6.72
C SER A 391 11.24 4.76 -8.24
N ALA A 392 10.15 5.10 -8.94
CA ALA A 392 10.15 5.27 -10.38
C ALA A 392 9.36 6.52 -10.78
N ILE A 393 9.91 7.25 -11.74
CA ILE A 393 9.31 8.44 -12.35
C ILE A 393 9.29 8.25 -13.85
N GLY A 394 8.22 8.69 -14.52
CA GLY A 394 8.12 8.65 -15.97
C GLY A 394 7.21 9.73 -16.55
N ARG A 395 6.92 9.65 -17.83
CA ARG A 395 6.08 10.59 -18.56
C ARG A 395 4.88 9.92 -19.18
N THR A 396 3.73 10.55 -19.08
CA THR A 396 2.49 10.06 -19.68
C THR A 396 2.50 10.19 -21.20
N ARG A 397 1.92 9.19 -21.86
CA ARG A 397 1.59 9.20 -23.28
C ARG A 397 0.32 8.38 -23.52
N TRP A 398 -0.65 8.97 -24.20
CA TRP A 398 -1.82 8.23 -24.65
C TRP A 398 -1.47 7.29 -25.81
N ASP A 399 -1.82 6.04 -25.71
CA ASP A 399 -1.68 5.04 -26.76
C ASP A 399 -3.08 4.71 -27.34
N ALA A 400 -3.38 5.29 -28.51
CA ALA A 400 -4.68 5.14 -29.14
C ALA A 400 -4.98 3.68 -29.58
N ALA A 401 -3.94 2.92 -29.93
CA ALA A 401 -4.10 1.54 -30.34
C ALA A 401 -4.46 0.62 -29.14
N LYS A 402 -3.85 0.87 -27.99
CA LYS A 402 -4.12 0.15 -26.75
C LYS A 402 -5.29 0.74 -25.96
N LYS A 403 -5.75 1.94 -26.29
CA LYS A 403 -6.75 2.72 -25.56
C LYS A 403 -6.41 2.88 -24.08
N MET A 404 -5.14 3.18 -23.80
CA MET A 404 -4.65 3.37 -22.42
C MET A 404 -3.51 4.38 -22.38
N VAL A 405 -3.31 4.98 -21.20
CA VAL A 405 -2.13 5.81 -20.92
C VAL A 405 -0.95 4.87 -20.68
N MET A 406 0.11 5.11 -21.44
CA MET A 406 1.42 4.50 -21.24
C MET A 406 2.33 5.45 -20.46
N ILE A 407 3.37 4.92 -19.85
CA ILE A 407 4.41 5.71 -19.21
C ILE A 407 5.72 5.43 -19.92
N ASP A 408 6.25 6.46 -20.53
CA ASP A 408 7.53 6.43 -21.25
C ASP A 408 8.63 7.08 -20.39
N ASP A 409 9.87 6.98 -20.84
CA ASP A 409 11.02 7.68 -20.25
C ASP A 409 11.22 7.39 -18.75
N ILE A 410 10.95 6.16 -18.35
CA ILE A 410 10.98 5.74 -16.96
C ILE A 410 12.41 5.74 -16.44
N MET A 411 12.65 6.44 -15.31
CA MET A 411 13.85 6.33 -14.50
C MET A 411 13.51 5.70 -13.16
N ARG A 412 14.37 4.77 -12.71
CA ARG A 412 14.29 4.17 -11.37
C ARG A 412 15.41 4.71 -10.49
N PHE A 413 15.07 4.93 -9.25
CA PHE A 413 15.98 5.41 -8.23
C PHE A 413 16.05 4.37 -7.12
N PRO A 414 17.26 3.87 -6.76
CA PRO A 414 17.43 2.98 -5.63
C PRO A 414 16.88 3.57 -4.33
N ALA A 415 16.41 2.74 -3.43
CA ALA A 415 15.88 3.17 -2.13
C ALA A 415 16.85 4.11 -1.38
N GLU A 416 18.15 3.78 -1.37
CA GLU A 416 19.19 4.58 -0.69
C GLU A 416 19.49 5.93 -1.39
N CYS A 417 19.02 6.11 -2.63
CA CYS A 417 19.17 7.38 -3.36
C CYS A 417 18.14 8.41 -2.92
N VAL A 418 16.98 7.97 -2.44
CA VAL A 418 15.80 8.81 -2.27
C VAL A 418 15.21 8.78 -0.86
N ASN A 419 15.86 8.09 0.06
CA ASN A 419 15.49 8.05 1.48
C ASN A 419 16.65 8.52 2.37
N PRO A 420 16.36 9.14 3.53
CA PRO A 420 17.39 9.48 4.50
C PRO A 420 18.05 8.23 5.10
N PRO A 421 19.26 8.33 5.65
CA PRO A 421 19.82 7.26 6.48
C PRO A 421 18.99 7.09 7.77
N ALA A 422 19.06 5.90 8.37
CA ALA A 422 18.20 5.47 9.47
C ALA A 422 18.17 6.39 10.71
N ASN A 423 19.25 7.12 10.95
CA ASN A 423 19.45 7.99 12.13
C ASN A 423 19.21 9.48 11.83
N MET A 424 18.66 9.82 10.68
CA MET A 424 18.46 11.22 10.25
C MET A 424 17.00 11.49 9.92
N LYS A 425 16.46 12.60 10.42
CA LYS A 425 15.13 13.06 10.01
C LYS A 425 15.15 13.53 8.56
N THR A 426 14.02 13.36 7.87
CA THR A 426 13.85 13.77 6.48
C THR A 426 14.24 15.22 6.23
N GLU A 427 13.74 16.14 7.04
CA GLU A 427 13.99 17.57 6.87
C GLU A 427 15.48 17.92 7.00
N ASP A 428 16.16 17.34 7.99
CA ASP A 428 17.59 17.56 8.21
C ASP A 428 18.42 16.98 7.04
N TRP A 429 18.03 15.81 6.54
CA TRP A 429 18.67 15.17 5.39
C TRP A 429 18.56 16.00 4.12
N LEU A 430 17.35 16.54 3.86
CA LEU A 430 17.09 17.40 2.71
C LEU A 430 17.90 18.70 2.81
N LYS A 431 17.84 19.39 3.96
CA LYS A 431 18.60 20.64 4.19
C LYS A 431 20.11 20.46 4.09
N ALA A 432 20.62 19.30 4.47
CA ALA A 432 22.05 18.99 4.39
C ALA A 432 22.55 18.55 2.99
N GLY A 433 21.66 18.49 1.99
CA GLY A 433 22.05 18.12 0.61
C GLY A 433 22.22 16.61 0.42
N PHE A 434 21.36 15.83 1.02
CA PHE A 434 21.26 14.37 0.87
C PHE A 434 22.51 13.57 1.30
N PRO A 435 23.12 13.80 2.49
CA PRO A 435 24.29 13.06 2.89
C PRO A 435 24.02 11.55 2.94
N GLY A 436 24.98 10.77 2.40
CA GLY A 436 24.88 9.31 2.36
C GLY A 436 23.95 8.74 1.27
N ALA A 437 23.33 9.58 0.42
CA ALA A 437 22.55 9.09 -0.71
C ALA A 437 23.43 8.34 -1.71
N LYS A 438 22.99 7.16 -2.16
CA LYS A 438 23.68 6.34 -3.15
C LYS A 438 22.84 6.25 -4.41
N CYS A 439 23.19 7.03 -5.42
CA CYS A 439 22.47 7.12 -6.69
C CYS A 439 23.23 6.42 -7.84
#